data_9e5a3e037eaffa35b806f78011e3094a
#
_entry.id   9e5a3e037eaffa35b806f78011e3094a
#
_cell.length_a   1.000
_cell.length_b   1.000
_cell.length_c   1.000
_cell.angle_alpha   90.00
_cell.angle_beta   90.00
_cell.angle_gamma   90.00
#
_symmetry.space_group_name_H-M   'P 1'
#
loop_
_entity.id
_entity.type
_entity.pdbx_description
1 polymer ?
#
loop_
_entity_poly.entity_id
_entity_poly.type
_entity_poly.pdbx_seq_one_letter_code
_entity_poly.pdbx_strand_id
1 'polypeptide(L)'
;MQNNDNPADPFKKALAETTKVMADDAELSVTYSVDPPGSTNDSIRLPQVSRRLTEQEVRLARGTADALALRHKFHDVSTFDRYVPQGQMARDIYDAMETARCEAVGARAMPGTHTNIDAKIENEALRQGFGDIREASQAPLATAAGYLVRH
;
A
#
# COMPACT_ATOMS: atom_id res chain seq x y z
N MET A 1 -17.70 15.09 32.10
CA MET A 1 -16.69 14.37 31.28
C MET A 1 -17.06 14.52 29.83
N GLN A 2 -16.34 15.31 29.09
CA GLN A 2 -16.49 15.34 27.66
C GLN A 2 -15.84 14.04 27.13
N ASN A 3 -16.67 13.10 26.71
CA ASN A 3 -16.22 11.98 25.91
C ASN A 3 -15.66 12.59 24.61
N ASN A 4 -14.35 12.67 24.50
CA ASN A 4 -13.67 13.22 23.33
C ASN A 4 -13.64 12.12 22.26
N ASP A 5 -14.83 11.62 21.87
CA ASP A 5 -14.98 10.59 20.87
C ASP A 5 -14.50 11.15 19.51
N ASN A 6 -13.26 10.84 19.18
CA ASN A 6 -12.73 11.12 17.88
C ASN A 6 -13.30 10.10 16.87
N PRO A 7 -14.15 10.49 15.91
CA PRO A 7 -14.75 9.56 14.97
C PRO A 7 -13.72 8.79 14.13
N ALA A 8 -12.47 9.27 14.07
CA ALA A 8 -11.38 8.54 13.43
C ALA A 8 -10.92 7.30 14.22
N ASP A 9 -11.11 7.24 15.53
CA ASP A 9 -10.59 6.14 16.36
C ASP A 9 -11.27 4.80 16.08
N PRO A 10 -12.61 4.70 15.97
CA PRO A 10 -13.26 3.46 15.55
C PRO A 10 -12.82 3.01 14.15
N PHE A 11 -12.66 3.94 13.21
CA PHE A 11 -12.17 3.63 11.87
C PHE A 11 -10.74 3.09 11.90
N LYS A 12 -9.83 3.75 12.61
CA LYS A 12 -8.43 3.30 12.76
C LYS A 12 -8.34 1.90 13.35
N LYS A 13 -9.13 1.65 14.41
CA LYS A 13 -9.16 0.34 15.07
C LYS A 13 -9.66 -0.74 14.11
N ALA A 14 -10.77 -0.50 13.43
CA ALA A 14 -11.33 -1.46 12.47
C ALA A 14 -10.38 -1.73 11.32
N LEU A 15 -9.73 -0.69 10.77
CA LEU A 15 -8.78 -0.85 9.68
C LEU A 15 -7.53 -1.61 10.14
N ALA A 16 -7.02 -1.35 11.35
CA ALA A 16 -5.88 -2.07 11.90
C ALA A 16 -6.16 -3.57 12.05
N GLU A 17 -7.33 -3.95 12.58
CA GLU A 17 -7.73 -5.35 12.70
C GLU A 17 -7.94 -6.01 11.33
N THR A 18 -8.55 -5.31 10.39
CA THR A 18 -8.68 -5.80 9.00
C THR A 18 -7.31 -6.04 8.35
N THR A 19 -6.37 -5.13 8.58
CA THR A 19 -4.99 -5.24 8.05
C THR A 19 -4.31 -6.51 8.57
N LYS A 20 -4.42 -6.81 9.87
CA LYS A 20 -3.88 -8.03 10.47
C LYS A 20 -4.48 -9.30 9.86
N VAL A 21 -5.80 -9.32 9.69
CA VAL A 21 -6.51 -10.45 9.08
C VAL A 21 -6.07 -10.66 7.62
N MET A 22 -5.94 -9.58 6.86
CA MET A 22 -5.50 -9.64 5.46
C MET A 22 -4.04 -10.05 5.33
N ALA A 23 -3.19 -9.61 6.26
CA ALA A 23 -1.79 -10.00 6.33
C ALA A 23 -1.59 -11.46 6.79
N ASP A 24 -2.65 -12.09 7.31
CA ASP A 24 -2.60 -13.41 7.95
C ASP A 24 -1.63 -13.46 9.14
N ASP A 25 -1.59 -12.36 9.90
CA ASP A 25 -0.67 -12.17 11.03
C ASP A 25 -1.37 -11.40 12.16
N ALA A 26 -1.84 -12.13 13.16
CA ALA A 26 -2.53 -11.56 14.33
C ALA A 26 -1.63 -10.72 15.23
N GLU A 27 -0.33 -10.98 15.23
CA GLU A 27 0.66 -10.31 16.07
C GLU A 27 1.22 -9.03 15.42
N LEU A 28 0.85 -8.78 14.15
CA LEU A 28 1.31 -7.61 13.41
C LEU A 28 0.94 -6.31 14.12
N SER A 29 1.91 -5.43 14.32
CA SER A 29 1.68 -4.10 14.86
C SER A 29 1.22 -3.15 13.76
N VAL A 30 0.05 -2.52 13.90
CA VAL A 30 -0.45 -1.53 12.94
C VAL A 30 -0.51 -0.16 13.60
N THR A 31 0.22 0.79 13.04
CA THR A 31 0.34 2.17 13.57
C THR A 31 -0.06 3.20 12.52
N TYR A 32 -0.36 4.41 12.97
CA TYR A 32 -0.72 5.55 12.12
C TYR A 32 0.28 6.68 12.34
N SER A 33 0.78 7.27 11.25
CA SER A 33 1.79 8.33 11.33
C SER A 33 1.66 9.29 10.16
N VAL A 34 2.23 10.48 10.32
CA VAL A 34 2.45 11.45 9.24
C VAL A 34 3.66 11.10 8.38
N ASP A 35 4.53 10.21 8.89
CA ASP A 35 5.65 9.68 8.11
C ASP A 35 5.15 8.81 6.95
N PRO A 36 5.96 8.61 5.92
CA PRO A 36 5.59 7.76 4.79
C PRO A 36 5.14 6.37 5.23
N PRO A 37 4.04 5.84 4.65
CA PRO A 37 3.60 4.47 4.89
C PRO A 37 4.67 3.44 4.54
N GLY A 38 4.64 2.32 5.23
CA GLY A 38 5.59 1.25 4.99
C GLY A 38 5.38 0.06 5.90
N SER A 39 6.15 -0.99 5.70
CA SER A 39 6.11 -2.20 6.51
C SER A 39 7.50 -2.69 6.88
N THR A 40 7.57 -3.36 8.02
CA THR A 40 8.70 -4.18 8.47
C THR A 40 8.21 -5.62 8.64
N ASN A 41 9.04 -6.51 9.18
CA ASN A 41 8.64 -7.91 9.41
C ASN A 41 7.50 -8.06 10.43
N ASP A 42 7.36 -7.10 11.34
CA ASP A 42 6.44 -7.17 12.49
C ASP A 42 5.48 -5.98 12.59
N SER A 43 5.59 -5.01 11.68
CA SER A 43 4.77 -3.80 11.75
C SER A 43 4.37 -3.23 10.39
N ILE A 44 3.19 -2.62 10.34
CA ILE A 44 2.70 -1.80 9.23
C ILE A 44 2.40 -0.40 9.75
N ARG A 45 2.92 0.61 9.03
CA ARG A 45 2.63 2.01 9.28
C ARG A 45 1.70 2.54 8.21
N LEU A 46 0.52 2.99 8.63
CA LEU A 46 -0.52 3.56 7.78
C LEU A 46 -0.52 5.09 7.81
N PRO A 47 -1.07 5.75 6.80
CA PRO A 47 -1.21 7.20 6.80
C PRO A 47 -2.15 7.66 7.91
N GLN A 48 -1.81 8.78 8.53
CA GLN A 48 -2.68 9.44 9.52
C GLN A 48 -3.96 9.91 8.84
N VAL A 49 -5.08 9.76 9.52
CA VAL A 49 -6.37 10.27 9.10
C VAL A 49 -6.86 11.36 10.06
N SER A 50 -7.52 12.39 9.52
CA SER A 50 -8.08 13.49 10.32
C SER A 50 -9.36 13.07 11.05
N ARG A 51 -9.80 13.90 12.00
CA ARG A 51 -11.12 13.72 12.66
C ARG A 51 -12.29 13.78 11.69
N ARG A 52 -12.10 14.45 10.52
CA ARG A 52 -13.15 14.61 9.52
C ARG A 52 -13.41 13.34 8.72
N LEU A 53 -12.45 12.41 8.66
CA LEU A 53 -12.55 11.18 7.88
C LEU A 53 -13.07 11.44 6.46
N THR A 54 -12.40 12.33 5.74
CA THR A 54 -12.81 12.62 4.37
C THR A 54 -12.77 11.34 3.53
N GLU A 55 -13.61 11.27 2.51
CA GLU A 55 -13.67 10.10 1.63
C GLU A 55 -12.29 9.78 1.03
N GLN A 56 -11.54 10.81 0.66
CA GLN A 56 -10.19 10.67 0.12
C GLN A 56 -9.22 10.06 1.14
N GLU A 57 -9.24 10.52 2.41
CA GLU A 57 -8.41 9.96 3.47
C GLU A 57 -8.75 8.50 3.74
N VAL A 58 -10.04 8.16 3.77
CA VAL A 58 -10.52 6.79 3.98
C VAL A 58 -10.08 5.87 2.84
N ARG A 59 -10.25 6.31 1.59
CA ARG A 59 -9.82 5.54 0.41
C ARG A 59 -8.32 5.31 0.40
N LEU A 60 -7.53 6.36 0.67
CA LEU A 60 -6.07 6.26 0.72
C LEU A 60 -5.61 5.32 1.84
N ALA A 61 -6.17 5.46 3.03
CA ALA A 61 -5.83 4.61 4.17
C ALA A 61 -6.17 3.14 3.91
N ARG A 62 -7.35 2.85 3.33
CA ARG A 62 -7.74 1.48 2.95
C ARG A 62 -6.84 0.90 1.87
N GLY A 63 -6.63 1.62 0.78
CA GLY A 63 -5.78 1.14 -0.31
C GLY A 63 -4.34 0.89 0.14
N THR A 64 -3.81 1.75 1.00
CA THR A 64 -2.48 1.57 1.58
C THR A 64 -2.42 0.35 2.50
N ALA A 65 -3.42 0.19 3.37
CA ALA A 65 -3.51 -0.97 4.27
C ALA A 65 -3.59 -2.28 3.50
N ASP A 66 -4.46 -2.34 2.48
CA ASP A 66 -4.64 -3.51 1.62
C ASP A 66 -3.33 -3.87 0.90
N ALA A 67 -2.68 -2.90 0.27
CA ALA A 67 -1.42 -3.12 -0.44
C ALA A 67 -0.29 -3.65 0.47
N LEU A 68 -0.13 -3.04 1.65
CA LEU A 68 0.90 -3.45 2.60
C LEU A 68 0.60 -4.81 3.25
N ALA A 69 -0.66 -5.09 3.56
CA ALA A 69 -1.08 -6.38 4.10
C ALA A 69 -0.86 -7.51 3.08
N LEU A 70 -1.21 -7.30 1.82
CA LEU A 70 -1.00 -8.28 0.75
C LEU A 70 0.48 -8.51 0.48
N ARG A 71 1.30 -7.46 0.53
CA ARG A 71 2.74 -7.62 0.43
C ARG A 71 3.28 -8.41 1.62
N HIS A 72 2.87 -8.12 2.84
CA HIS A 72 3.25 -8.88 4.03
C HIS A 72 2.93 -10.37 3.89
N LYS A 73 1.73 -10.69 3.39
CA LYS A 73 1.26 -12.08 3.24
C LYS A 73 1.97 -12.85 2.13
N PHE A 74 2.17 -12.23 0.97
CA PHE A 74 2.58 -12.95 -0.26
C PHE A 74 4.04 -12.75 -0.66
N HIS A 75 4.77 -11.86 0.03
CA HIS A 75 6.19 -11.65 -0.21
C HIS A 75 7.02 -12.70 0.53
N ASP A 76 7.84 -13.42 -0.20
CA ASP A 76 8.84 -14.36 0.37
C ASP A 76 10.22 -13.74 0.28
N VAL A 77 10.75 -13.32 1.43
CA VAL A 77 12.04 -12.61 1.54
C VAL A 77 13.17 -13.47 1.01
N SER A 78 13.20 -14.77 1.32
CA SER A 78 14.30 -15.66 0.92
C SER A 78 14.35 -15.84 -0.59
N THR A 79 13.20 -15.99 -1.23
CA THR A 79 13.10 -16.08 -2.69
C THR A 79 13.45 -14.75 -3.33
N PHE A 80 12.93 -13.64 -2.80
CA PHE A 80 13.20 -12.31 -3.33
C PHE A 80 14.70 -12.00 -3.31
N ASP A 81 15.37 -12.22 -2.19
CA ASP A 81 16.80 -11.92 -2.02
C ASP A 81 17.70 -12.78 -2.92
N ARG A 82 17.28 -14.01 -3.20
CA ARG A 82 18.01 -14.91 -4.09
C ARG A 82 18.12 -14.39 -5.52
N TYR A 83 17.11 -13.68 -6.00
CA TYR A 83 17.00 -13.23 -7.39
C TYR A 83 17.14 -11.71 -7.55
N VAL A 84 17.49 -11.00 -6.48
CA VAL A 84 17.67 -9.54 -6.55
C VAL A 84 18.75 -9.17 -7.57
N PRO A 85 18.44 -8.31 -8.54
CA PRO A 85 19.40 -7.95 -9.58
C PRO A 85 20.48 -6.99 -9.08
N GLN A 86 21.56 -6.86 -9.86
CA GLN A 86 22.60 -5.87 -9.62
C GLN A 86 22.17 -4.50 -10.17
N GLY A 87 22.59 -3.44 -9.49
CA GLY A 87 22.29 -2.05 -9.87
C GLY A 87 20.97 -1.52 -9.30
N GLN A 88 20.97 -0.24 -8.95
CA GLN A 88 19.86 0.39 -8.25
C GLN A 88 18.57 0.40 -9.09
N MET A 89 18.65 0.83 -10.35
CA MET A 89 17.47 0.88 -11.23
C MET A 89 16.83 -0.50 -11.41
N ALA A 90 17.61 -1.55 -11.59
CA ALA A 90 17.10 -2.91 -11.72
C ALA A 90 16.42 -3.39 -10.43
N ARG A 91 16.97 -3.05 -9.27
CA ARG A 91 16.36 -3.36 -7.97
C ARG A 91 15.05 -2.63 -7.77
N ASP A 92 14.98 -1.34 -8.14
CA ASP A 92 13.75 -0.55 -8.02
C ASP A 92 12.63 -1.12 -8.89
N ILE A 93 12.95 -1.54 -10.12
CA ILE A 93 12.00 -2.22 -11.03
C ILE A 93 11.56 -3.56 -10.42
N TYR A 94 12.51 -4.35 -9.94
CA TYR A 94 12.25 -5.66 -9.35
C TYR A 94 11.33 -5.57 -8.13
N ASP A 95 11.58 -4.59 -7.25
CA ASP A 95 10.74 -4.34 -6.07
C ASP A 95 9.33 -3.84 -6.45
N ALA A 96 9.21 -2.95 -7.43
CA ALA A 96 7.92 -2.48 -7.93
C ALA A 96 7.10 -3.61 -8.57
N MET A 97 7.73 -4.51 -9.31
CA MET A 97 7.08 -5.69 -9.89
C MET A 97 6.63 -6.68 -8.81
N GLU A 98 7.44 -6.88 -7.76
CA GLU A 98 7.06 -7.74 -6.63
C GLU A 98 5.86 -7.17 -5.87
N THR A 99 5.83 -5.86 -5.65
CA THR A 99 4.67 -5.19 -5.07
C THR A 99 3.41 -5.42 -5.90
N ALA A 100 3.49 -5.19 -7.21
CA ALA A 100 2.37 -5.41 -8.13
C ALA A 100 1.91 -6.89 -8.16
N ARG A 101 2.85 -7.84 -8.09
CA ARG A 101 2.55 -9.27 -8.00
C ARG A 101 1.75 -9.59 -6.74
N CYS A 102 2.20 -9.14 -5.57
CA CYS A 102 1.52 -9.39 -4.30
C CYS A 102 0.10 -8.81 -4.30
N GLU A 103 -0.06 -7.59 -4.81
CA GLU A 103 -1.35 -6.92 -4.95
C GLU A 103 -2.29 -7.69 -5.89
N ALA A 104 -1.79 -8.11 -7.06
CA ALA A 104 -2.59 -8.85 -8.05
C ALA A 104 -3.03 -10.23 -7.53
N VAL A 105 -2.15 -10.95 -6.85
CA VAL A 105 -2.47 -12.25 -6.23
C VAL A 105 -3.57 -12.09 -5.18
N GLY A 106 -3.44 -11.10 -4.31
CA GLY A 106 -4.42 -10.84 -3.26
C GLY A 106 -5.77 -10.36 -3.80
N ALA A 107 -5.77 -9.51 -4.82
CA ALA A 107 -6.97 -8.97 -5.43
C ALA A 107 -7.84 -10.03 -6.11
N ARG A 108 -7.26 -11.13 -6.57
CA ARG A 108 -8.01 -12.28 -7.11
C ARG A 108 -8.87 -12.95 -6.05
N ALA A 109 -8.35 -13.07 -4.83
CA ALA A 109 -9.08 -13.69 -3.72
C ALA A 109 -10.06 -12.73 -3.03
N MET A 110 -9.76 -11.44 -3.08
CA MET A 110 -10.50 -10.38 -2.38
C MET A 110 -10.80 -9.20 -3.34
N PRO A 111 -11.85 -9.28 -4.17
CA PRO A 111 -12.12 -8.27 -5.21
C PRO A 111 -12.23 -6.82 -4.71
N GLY A 112 -12.69 -6.61 -3.47
CA GLY A 112 -12.76 -5.28 -2.86
C GLY A 112 -11.41 -4.59 -2.71
N THR A 113 -10.32 -5.34 -2.56
CA THR A 113 -8.97 -4.79 -2.46
C THR A 113 -8.50 -4.17 -3.77
N HIS A 114 -8.91 -4.73 -4.91
CA HIS A 114 -8.57 -4.17 -6.22
C HIS A 114 -8.99 -2.71 -6.33
N THR A 115 -10.25 -2.40 -6.02
CA THR A 115 -10.78 -1.03 -6.06
C THR A 115 -10.06 -0.10 -5.09
N ASN A 116 -9.75 -0.57 -3.87
CA ASN A 116 -9.06 0.22 -2.87
C ASN A 116 -7.61 0.55 -3.31
N ILE A 117 -6.90 -0.43 -3.84
CA ILE A 117 -5.53 -0.27 -4.30
C ILE A 117 -5.46 0.60 -5.55
N ASP A 118 -6.42 0.47 -6.48
CA ASP A 118 -6.52 1.36 -7.65
C ASP A 118 -6.69 2.82 -7.24
N ALA A 119 -7.58 3.10 -6.29
CA ALA A 119 -7.78 4.45 -5.76
C ALA A 119 -6.50 5.01 -5.09
N LYS A 120 -5.74 4.17 -4.39
CA LYS A 120 -4.44 4.53 -3.83
C LYS A 120 -3.44 4.89 -4.92
N ILE A 121 -3.30 4.05 -5.94
CA ILE A 121 -2.35 4.24 -7.05
C ILE A 121 -2.70 5.52 -7.82
N GLU A 122 -3.98 5.74 -8.12
CA GLU A 122 -4.44 6.96 -8.80
C GLU A 122 -4.10 8.21 -7.98
N ASN A 123 -4.34 8.19 -6.68
CA ASN A 123 -3.99 9.29 -5.79
C ASN A 123 -2.48 9.58 -5.77
N GLU A 124 -1.66 8.55 -5.69
CA GLU A 124 -0.20 8.67 -5.73
C GLU A 124 0.29 9.22 -7.08
N ALA A 125 -0.25 8.72 -8.18
CA ALA A 125 0.07 9.18 -9.52
C ALA A 125 -0.25 10.67 -9.71
N LEU A 126 -1.42 11.12 -9.24
CA LEU A 126 -1.81 12.52 -9.28
C LEU A 126 -0.88 13.40 -8.43
N ARG A 127 -0.53 12.95 -7.23
CA ARG A 127 0.39 13.68 -6.34
C ARG A 127 1.81 13.79 -6.90
N GLN A 128 2.24 12.83 -7.71
CA GLN A 128 3.54 12.84 -8.39
C GLN A 128 3.49 13.56 -9.75
N GLY A 129 2.35 14.12 -10.14
CA GLY A 129 2.19 14.87 -11.39
C GLY A 129 2.09 13.99 -12.63
N PHE A 130 1.79 12.70 -12.48
CA PHE A 130 1.73 11.76 -13.61
C PHE A 130 0.49 11.95 -14.49
N GLY A 131 -0.51 12.72 -14.05
CA GLY A 131 -1.67 13.08 -14.89
C GLY A 131 -1.32 13.90 -16.13
N ASP A 132 -0.19 14.59 -16.12
CA ASP A 132 0.26 15.48 -17.19
C ASP A 132 1.47 14.93 -17.99
N ILE A 133 1.82 13.65 -17.82
CA ILE A 133 2.94 13.05 -18.55
C ILE A 133 2.62 12.95 -20.04
N ARG A 134 3.51 13.52 -20.85
CA ARG A 134 3.43 13.48 -22.32
C ARG A 134 4.59 12.73 -22.97
N GLU A 135 5.66 12.50 -22.23
CA GLU A 135 6.87 11.85 -22.71
C GLU A 135 7.30 10.72 -21.74
N ALA A 136 7.78 9.62 -22.30
CA ALA A 136 8.24 8.47 -21.53
C ALA A 136 9.36 8.83 -20.52
N SER A 137 10.19 9.82 -20.85
CA SER A 137 11.25 10.32 -19.98
C SER A 137 10.77 10.95 -18.66
N GLN A 138 9.50 11.33 -18.58
CA GLN A 138 8.87 11.94 -17.41
C GLN A 138 8.34 10.89 -16.41
N ALA A 139 8.25 9.63 -16.83
CA ALA A 139 7.76 8.53 -15.97
C ALA A 139 8.93 7.79 -15.34
N PRO A 140 8.97 7.63 -13.98
CA PRO A 140 9.92 6.74 -13.34
C PRO A 140 9.73 5.31 -13.86
N LEU A 141 10.78 4.71 -14.38
CA LEU A 141 10.72 3.39 -15.03
C LEU A 141 10.21 2.29 -14.08
N ALA A 142 10.62 2.33 -12.82
CA ALA A 142 10.15 1.38 -11.81
C ALA A 142 8.64 1.47 -11.59
N THR A 143 8.10 2.69 -11.48
CA THR A 143 6.66 2.92 -11.33
C THR A 143 5.88 2.43 -12.56
N ALA A 144 6.36 2.74 -13.76
CA ALA A 144 5.75 2.28 -15.00
C ALA A 144 5.76 0.75 -15.12
N ALA A 145 6.86 0.09 -14.75
CA ALA A 145 6.97 -1.36 -14.74
C ALA A 145 5.96 -2.00 -13.75
N GLY A 146 5.81 -1.44 -12.56
CA GLY A 146 4.83 -1.89 -11.57
C GLY A 146 3.38 -1.79 -12.11
N TYR A 147 3.05 -0.70 -12.78
CA TYR A 147 1.71 -0.53 -13.38
C TYR A 147 1.45 -1.54 -14.49
N LEU A 148 2.44 -1.81 -15.35
CA LEU A 148 2.31 -2.79 -16.44
C LEU A 148 2.13 -4.23 -15.94
N VAL A 149 2.82 -4.61 -14.87
CA VAL A 149 2.72 -5.97 -14.28
C VAL A 149 1.35 -6.20 -13.62
N ARG A 150 0.76 -5.14 -13.09
CA ARG A 150 -0.53 -5.20 -12.40
C ARG A 150 -1.71 -5.47 -13.34
N HIS A 151 -1.65 -5.04 -14.60
CA HIS A 151 -2.68 -5.20 -15.63
C HIS A 151 -2.41 -6.39 -16.56
#